data_02bb76a07f8dab52ebefb679a45ae56a
#
_entry.id   02bb76a07f8dab52ebefb679a45ae56a
#
_cell.length_a   1.000
_cell.length_b   1.000
_cell.length_c   1.000
_cell.angle_alpha   90.00
_cell.angle_beta   90.00
_cell.angle_gamma   90.00
#
_symmetry.space_group_name_H-M   'P 1'
#
loop_
_entity.id
_entity.type
_entity.pdbx_description
1 polymer ?
#
loop_
_entity_poly.entity_id
_entity_poly.type
_entity_poly.pdbx_seq_one_letter_code
_entity_poly.pdbx_strand_id
1 'polypeptide(L)'
;MITGPTFEEMLHPHKIAPEIRAKALAARHSAPLDPINLFNITWRDGENRVYHVVLPKALTGVEADIVVLYGREFPSGSHKVGAAYSVLLEKELFGEVDPSRHTLVWPSTGNYGIGGAWVGGRMGCQSIVVLPEGMSRERFELIERYGARIIRTVGSESNVKEIYDMTHQLRAADPNIRVLNQFEVMGNYRFHYHVTGNTLVELAAELQAQGIGSGRIDAFCSAMGSAGTIAAGDRLKQVFPSHLIVGLEPIQCSTLYNNGYGVHDIQGIGDKHVTWIHNVNNMDALMCIDDLTCKKGLLALSDPVGQAVLVKRYGIPEETVAKLSTLFGISGICNILGAIKTAKYFGLGRGSLIATVATDSLDRYHSVMDAMRAQYGTLDEATAVGLIEGTFHAVATDWVQLGTRESRARWHNLKYYTWVEQQGKTVEELDAQRDPEWWLRHQALVSEIDAKLLAARAELPA
;
A
#
# COMPACT_ATOMS: atom_id res chain seq x y z
N MET A 1 -18.83 -2.52 -19.34
CA MET A 1 -18.47 -3.92 -19.59
C MET A 1 -17.04 -4.15 -19.11
N ILE A 2 -16.81 -5.13 -18.25
CA ILE A 2 -15.55 -5.33 -17.53
C ILE A 2 -14.51 -5.93 -18.46
N THR A 3 -13.44 -5.21 -18.77
CA THR A 3 -12.41 -5.62 -19.73
C THR A 3 -10.99 -5.71 -19.14
N GLY A 4 -10.85 -5.61 -17.81
CA GLY A 4 -9.55 -5.63 -17.12
C GLY A 4 -9.03 -7.05 -16.80
N PRO A 5 -7.85 -7.19 -16.17
CA PRO A 5 -7.21 -8.47 -15.87
C PRO A 5 -7.90 -9.24 -14.73
N THR A 6 -7.82 -10.58 -14.75
CA THR A 6 -8.11 -11.43 -13.60
C THR A 6 -7.04 -11.27 -12.51
N PHE A 7 -7.29 -11.78 -11.30
CA PHE A 7 -6.26 -11.83 -10.25
C PHE A 7 -5.05 -12.64 -10.69
N GLU A 8 -5.29 -13.73 -11.39
CA GLU A 8 -4.24 -14.58 -11.95
C GLU A 8 -3.43 -13.87 -13.05
N GLU A 9 -4.07 -13.06 -13.90
CA GLU A 9 -3.39 -12.26 -14.92
C GLU A 9 -2.63 -11.06 -14.30
N MET A 10 -3.11 -10.51 -13.18
CA MET A 10 -2.36 -9.48 -12.42
C MET A 10 -1.10 -10.07 -11.77
N LEU A 11 -1.16 -11.31 -11.30
CA LEU A 11 -0.02 -12.03 -10.74
C LEU A 11 0.96 -12.47 -11.86
N HIS A 12 0.41 -13.04 -12.93
CA HIS A 12 1.16 -13.62 -14.04
C HIS A 12 0.77 -12.97 -15.38
N PRO A 13 1.26 -11.75 -15.68
CA PRO A 13 0.86 -11.03 -16.89
C PRO A 13 1.22 -11.72 -18.21
N HIS A 14 2.09 -12.71 -18.19
CA HIS A 14 2.36 -13.57 -19.35
C HIS A 14 1.18 -14.51 -19.71
N LYS A 15 0.16 -14.64 -18.84
CA LYS A 15 -1.08 -15.37 -19.12
C LYS A 15 -2.13 -14.52 -19.86
N ILE A 16 -1.95 -13.20 -19.91
CA ILE A 16 -2.75 -12.30 -20.75
C ILE A 16 -2.50 -12.66 -22.22
N ALA A 17 -3.55 -12.65 -23.04
CA ALA A 17 -3.40 -12.87 -24.49
C ALA A 17 -2.29 -11.97 -25.07
N PRO A 18 -1.34 -12.52 -25.85
CA PRO A 18 -0.13 -11.80 -26.25
C PRO A 18 -0.40 -10.47 -26.95
N GLU A 19 -1.44 -10.38 -27.79
CA GLU A 19 -1.84 -9.16 -28.49
C GLU A 19 -2.37 -8.09 -27.53
N ILE A 20 -3.11 -8.46 -26.48
CA ILE A 20 -3.60 -7.56 -25.44
C ILE A 20 -2.41 -7.05 -24.60
N ARG A 21 -1.53 -7.98 -24.19
CA ARG A 21 -0.33 -7.63 -23.40
C ARG A 21 0.58 -6.66 -24.17
N ALA A 22 0.83 -6.93 -25.46
CA ALA A 22 1.65 -6.06 -26.30
C ALA A 22 1.03 -4.66 -26.45
N LYS A 23 -0.28 -4.55 -26.68
CA LYS A 23 -1.00 -3.28 -26.74
C LYS A 23 -0.92 -2.52 -25.39
N ALA A 24 -1.13 -3.21 -24.27
CA ALA A 24 -1.05 -2.60 -22.94
C ALA A 24 0.37 -2.06 -22.65
N LEU A 25 1.41 -2.81 -22.95
CA LEU A 25 2.79 -2.35 -22.78
C LEU A 25 3.11 -1.14 -23.67
N ALA A 26 2.66 -1.12 -24.93
CA ALA A 26 2.84 0.02 -25.82
C ALA A 26 2.10 1.27 -25.35
N ALA A 27 0.89 1.11 -24.81
CA ALA A 27 0.06 2.23 -24.34
C ALA A 27 0.55 2.82 -23.00
N ARG A 28 1.35 2.10 -22.23
CA ARG A 28 1.73 2.45 -20.85
C ARG A 28 2.19 3.89 -20.67
N HIS A 29 3.02 4.39 -21.58
CA HIS A 29 3.58 5.75 -21.55
C HIS A 29 3.01 6.66 -22.64
N SER A 30 2.62 6.10 -23.77
CA SER A 30 2.11 6.88 -24.93
C SER A 30 0.65 7.28 -24.79
N ALA A 31 -0.16 6.45 -24.12
CA ALA A 31 -1.58 6.68 -23.90
C ALA A 31 -2.02 6.26 -22.49
N PRO A 32 -1.53 6.92 -21.41
CA PRO A 32 -1.68 6.45 -20.01
C PRO A 32 -3.14 6.42 -19.53
N LEU A 33 -4.05 7.05 -20.27
CA LEU A 33 -5.49 7.06 -19.96
C LEU A 33 -6.29 6.05 -20.80
N ASP A 34 -5.65 5.30 -21.68
CA ASP A 34 -6.31 4.24 -22.46
C ASP A 34 -6.74 3.10 -21.52
N PRO A 35 -8.00 2.60 -21.62
CA PRO A 35 -8.49 1.47 -20.82
C PRO A 35 -7.64 0.21 -20.91
N ILE A 36 -6.91 -0.01 -22.00
CA ILE A 36 -5.99 -1.16 -22.16
C ILE A 36 -4.94 -1.22 -21.05
N ASN A 37 -4.63 -0.07 -20.42
CA ASN A 37 -3.68 -0.01 -19.31
C ASN A 37 -4.20 -0.70 -18.03
N LEU A 38 -5.45 -1.10 -17.93
CA LEU A 38 -5.92 -1.99 -16.87
C LEU A 38 -5.05 -3.27 -16.82
N PHE A 39 -4.62 -3.78 -17.97
CA PHE A 39 -3.72 -4.94 -18.08
C PHE A 39 -2.26 -4.67 -17.67
N ASN A 40 -1.92 -3.45 -17.27
CA ASN A 40 -0.66 -3.08 -16.63
C ASN A 40 -0.75 -3.02 -15.09
N ILE A 41 -1.87 -3.43 -14.50
CA ILE A 41 -2.02 -3.56 -13.04
C ILE A 41 -1.33 -4.87 -12.61
N THR A 42 -0.03 -4.80 -12.35
CA THR A 42 0.80 -5.95 -11.96
C THR A 42 2.10 -5.48 -11.30
N TRP A 43 2.70 -6.35 -10.47
CA TRP A 43 4.04 -6.17 -9.92
C TRP A 43 5.17 -6.52 -10.89
N ARG A 44 4.86 -6.84 -12.16
CA ARG A 44 5.85 -7.32 -13.13
C ARG A 44 5.95 -6.41 -14.35
N ASP A 45 7.17 -6.28 -14.86
CA ASP A 45 7.46 -5.53 -16.09
C ASP A 45 7.11 -6.33 -17.37
N GLY A 46 7.51 -5.79 -18.53
CA GLY A 46 7.28 -6.43 -19.83
C GLY A 46 8.07 -7.72 -20.03
N GLU A 47 9.15 -7.92 -19.27
CA GLU A 47 9.98 -9.13 -19.27
C GLU A 47 9.64 -10.07 -18.12
N ASN A 48 8.51 -9.85 -17.48
CA ASN A 48 7.99 -10.62 -16.33
C ASN A 48 8.87 -10.54 -15.07
N ARG A 49 9.78 -9.56 -14.95
CA ARG A 49 10.58 -9.32 -13.74
C ARG A 49 9.79 -8.54 -12.71
N VAL A 50 9.93 -8.89 -11.45
CA VAL A 50 9.24 -8.20 -10.34
C VAL A 50 9.85 -6.82 -10.11
N TYR A 51 9.01 -5.80 -9.93
CA TYR A 51 9.42 -4.44 -9.55
C TYR A 51 9.88 -4.42 -8.09
N HIS A 52 11.17 -4.62 -7.86
CA HIS A 52 11.76 -4.64 -6.54
C HIS A 52 13.14 -4.00 -6.49
N VAL A 53 13.59 -3.72 -5.28
CA VAL A 53 14.96 -3.36 -4.96
C VAL A 53 15.38 -4.05 -3.66
N VAL A 54 16.58 -4.59 -3.63
CA VAL A 54 17.23 -5.04 -2.39
C VAL A 54 18.08 -3.87 -1.87
N LEU A 55 17.85 -3.48 -0.63
CA LEU A 55 18.52 -2.31 -0.07
C LEU A 55 19.99 -2.62 0.28
N PRO A 56 20.92 -1.70 -0.02
CA PRO A 56 22.32 -1.86 0.40
C PRO A 56 22.44 -1.95 1.93
N LYS A 57 23.17 -2.92 2.44
CA LYS A 57 23.42 -3.06 3.88
C LYS A 57 24.12 -1.83 4.46
N ALA A 58 24.96 -1.16 3.67
CA ALA A 58 25.58 0.11 4.04
C ALA A 58 24.56 1.24 4.29
N LEU A 59 23.36 1.18 3.68
CA LEU A 59 22.27 2.11 3.97
C LEU A 59 21.46 1.67 5.20
N THR A 60 21.15 0.36 5.31
CA THR A 60 20.25 -0.13 6.35
C THR A 60 20.91 -0.34 7.71
N GLY A 61 22.23 -0.57 7.73
CA GLY A 61 23.00 -0.86 8.94
C GLY A 61 22.66 -2.21 9.60
N VAL A 62 21.99 -3.12 8.88
CA VAL A 62 21.65 -4.47 9.36
C VAL A 62 22.16 -5.56 8.40
N GLU A 63 22.40 -6.77 8.92
CA GLU A 63 22.89 -7.90 8.13
C GLU A 63 21.79 -8.65 7.38
N ALA A 64 20.53 -8.51 7.80
CA ALA A 64 19.39 -9.05 7.07
C ALA A 64 19.26 -8.39 5.70
N ASP A 65 18.86 -9.15 4.69
CA ASP A 65 18.49 -8.61 3.37
C ASP A 65 17.10 -8.01 3.46
N ILE A 66 16.96 -6.75 3.02
CA ILE A 66 15.66 -6.06 2.98
C ILE A 66 15.28 -5.84 1.52
N VAL A 67 14.18 -6.46 1.09
CA VAL A 67 13.62 -6.30 -0.24
C VAL A 67 12.38 -5.42 -0.19
N VAL A 68 12.30 -4.45 -1.09
CA VAL A 68 11.18 -3.52 -1.21
C VAL A 68 10.52 -3.69 -2.58
N LEU A 69 9.25 -4.10 -2.61
CA LEU A 69 8.43 -3.96 -3.82
C LEU A 69 8.09 -2.48 -4.03
N TYR A 70 8.21 -1.96 -5.25
CA TYR A 70 7.86 -0.56 -5.50
C TYR A 70 6.70 -0.41 -6.47
N GLY A 71 5.66 0.33 -6.01
CA GLY A 71 4.39 0.49 -6.70
C GLY A 71 4.36 1.65 -7.70
N ARG A 72 5.44 2.44 -7.84
CA ARG A 72 5.49 3.58 -8.78
C ARG A 72 5.24 3.18 -10.24
N GLU A 73 5.52 1.94 -10.58
CA GLU A 73 5.37 1.41 -11.94
C GLU A 73 3.94 0.99 -12.28
N PHE A 74 3.03 0.99 -11.34
CA PHE A 74 1.61 0.80 -11.62
C PHE A 74 1.01 2.00 -12.37
N PRO A 75 -0.08 1.81 -13.15
CA PRO A 75 -0.61 2.85 -14.04
C PRO A 75 -0.91 4.21 -13.38
N SER A 76 -1.32 4.21 -12.11
CA SER A 76 -1.55 5.45 -11.35
C SER A 76 -0.32 5.94 -10.58
N GLY A 77 0.85 5.31 -10.75
CA GLY A 77 2.06 5.56 -9.95
C GLY A 77 1.99 5.03 -8.52
N SER A 78 1.06 4.11 -8.23
CA SER A 78 0.90 3.46 -6.93
C SER A 78 0.19 2.11 -7.05
N HIS A 79 0.63 1.11 -6.27
CA HIS A 79 -0.03 -0.20 -6.22
C HIS A 79 -1.50 -0.13 -5.73
N LYS A 80 -1.91 0.98 -5.12
CA LYS A 80 -3.31 1.19 -4.70
C LYS A 80 -4.31 1.13 -5.86
N VAL A 81 -3.87 1.32 -7.10
CA VAL A 81 -4.73 1.11 -8.28
C VAL A 81 -5.19 -0.34 -8.39
N GLY A 82 -4.37 -1.31 -7.99
CA GLY A 82 -4.76 -2.73 -7.96
C GLY A 82 -5.87 -3.00 -6.93
N ALA A 83 -5.75 -2.39 -5.74
CA ALA A 83 -6.80 -2.45 -4.73
C ALA A 83 -8.11 -1.80 -5.22
N ALA A 84 -8.03 -0.61 -5.83
CA ALA A 84 -9.19 0.09 -6.38
C ALA A 84 -9.85 -0.70 -7.51
N TYR A 85 -9.05 -1.27 -8.41
CA TYR A 85 -9.53 -2.13 -9.49
C TYR A 85 -10.26 -3.36 -8.94
N SER A 86 -9.66 -4.07 -8.00
CA SER A 86 -10.26 -5.28 -7.43
C SER A 86 -11.58 -5.00 -6.70
N VAL A 87 -11.66 -3.88 -5.98
CA VAL A 87 -12.91 -3.45 -5.32
C VAL A 87 -13.99 -3.15 -6.35
N LEU A 88 -13.70 -2.41 -7.42
CA LEU A 88 -14.68 -2.08 -8.45
C LEU A 88 -15.07 -3.31 -9.27
N LEU A 89 -14.10 -4.11 -9.68
CA LEU A 89 -14.31 -5.37 -10.42
C LEU A 89 -15.32 -6.27 -9.72
N GLU A 90 -15.11 -6.53 -8.42
CA GLU A 90 -16.01 -7.36 -7.63
C GLU A 90 -17.42 -6.78 -7.58
N LYS A 91 -17.54 -5.47 -7.30
CA LYS A 91 -18.83 -4.80 -7.22
C LYS A 91 -19.61 -4.83 -8.54
N GLU A 92 -18.92 -4.75 -9.69
CA GLU A 92 -19.56 -4.91 -11.00
C GLU A 92 -19.96 -6.38 -11.26
N LEU A 93 -19.07 -7.35 -11.00
CA LEU A 93 -19.33 -8.77 -11.23
C LEU A 93 -20.48 -9.32 -10.38
N PHE A 94 -20.68 -8.76 -9.17
CA PHE A 94 -21.78 -9.14 -8.30
C PHE A 94 -23.04 -8.26 -8.49
N GLY A 95 -23.06 -7.36 -9.49
CA GLY A 95 -24.23 -6.54 -9.83
C GLY A 95 -24.51 -5.37 -8.87
N GLU A 96 -23.58 -5.06 -7.97
CA GLU A 96 -23.72 -3.95 -7.03
C GLU A 96 -23.41 -2.59 -7.64
N VAL A 97 -22.60 -2.56 -8.70
CA VAL A 97 -22.26 -1.37 -9.50
C VAL A 97 -22.66 -1.61 -10.96
N ASP A 98 -23.33 -0.61 -11.51
CA ASP A 98 -23.65 -0.50 -12.94
C ASP A 98 -23.05 0.81 -13.45
N PRO A 99 -22.04 0.77 -14.34
CA PRO A 99 -21.36 1.96 -14.85
C PRO A 99 -22.28 2.96 -15.56
N SER A 100 -23.41 2.49 -16.13
CA SER A 100 -24.37 3.35 -16.84
C SER A 100 -25.24 4.20 -15.91
N ARG A 101 -25.32 3.86 -14.63
CA ARG A 101 -26.25 4.46 -13.66
C ARG A 101 -25.56 5.07 -12.44
N HIS A 102 -24.49 4.43 -11.98
CA HIS A 102 -23.93 4.72 -10.66
C HIS A 102 -22.75 5.69 -10.75
N THR A 103 -22.70 6.61 -9.79
CA THR A 103 -21.54 7.44 -9.52
C THR A 103 -20.76 6.83 -8.35
N LEU A 104 -19.49 6.58 -8.57
CA LEU A 104 -18.59 5.98 -7.57
C LEU A 104 -18.07 7.05 -6.62
N VAL A 105 -18.05 6.73 -5.32
CA VAL A 105 -17.40 7.54 -4.30
C VAL A 105 -16.25 6.76 -3.69
N TRP A 106 -15.06 7.33 -3.74
CA TRP A 106 -13.81 6.77 -3.24
C TRP A 106 -13.37 7.50 -1.96
N PRO A 107 -13.73 6.98 -0.77
CA PRO A 107 -13.22 7.52 0.50
C PRO A 107 -11.74 7.20 0.60
N SER A 108 -10.91 8.24 0.74
CA SER A 108 -9.46 8.05 0.69
C SER A 108 -8.72 9.17 1.40
N THR A 109 -7.54 8.84 1.88
CA THR A 109 -6.54 9.80 2.34
C THR A 109 -5.43 10.04 1.29
N GLY A 110 -5.61 9.55 0.03
CA GLY A 110 -4.67 9.85 -1.06
C GLY A 110 -4.62 8.80 -2.18
N ASN A 111 -3.67 7.88 -2.12
CA ASN A 111 -3.34 6.97 -3.24
C ASN A 111 -4.49 6.07 -3.69
N TYR A 112 -5.38 5.66 -2.78
CA TYR A 112 -6.55 4.88 -3.16
C TYR A 112 -7.56 5.73 -3.95
N GLY A 113 -7.77 6.98 -3.57
CA GLY A 113 -8.62 7.92 -4.31
C GLY A 113 -8.05 8.22 -5.71
N ILE A 114 -6.73 8.41 -5.82
CA ILE A 114 -6.05 8.56 -7.11
C ILE A 114 -6.25 7.30 -7.97
N GLY A 115 -6.05 6.11 -7.39
CA GLY A 115 -6.29 4.83 -8.06
C GLY A 115 -7.73 4.66 -8.49
N GLY A 116 -8.69 5.03 -7.63
CA GLY A 116 -10.12 4.98 -7.91
C GLY A 116 -10.56 5.94 -9.01
N ALA A 117 -10.05 7.18 -9.00
CA ALA A 117 -10.27 8.15 -10.07
C ALA A 117 -9.76 7.61 -11.41
N TRP A 118 -8.57 6.99 -11.40
CA TRP A 118 -7.99 6.40 -12.61
C TRP A 118 -8.82 5.20 -13.08
N VAL A 119 -9.10 4.22 -12.22
CA VAL A 119 -9.84 2.99 -12.56
C VAL A 119 -11.26 3.30 -12.99
N GLY A 120 -12.00 4.11 -12.23
CA GLY A 120 -13.41 4.42 -12.51
C GLY A 120 -13.61 4.96 -13.92
N GLY A 121 -12.76 5.90 -14.36
CA GLY A 121 -12.82 6.44 -15.72
C GLY A 121 -12.49 5.39 -16.80
N ARG A 122 -11.64 4.38 -16.52
CA ARG A 122 -11.29 3.31 -17.49
C ARG A 122 -12.34 2.21 -17.54
N MET A 123 -13.11 2.06 -16.49
CA MET A 123 -14.25 1.13 -16.44
C MET A 123 -15.59 1.83 -16.73
N GLY A 124 -15.56 3.06 -17.26
CA GLY A 124 -16.74 3.78 -17.75
C GLY A 124 -17.58 4.43 -16.66
N CYS A 125 -17.10 4.54 -15.44
CA CYS A 125 -17.83 5.11 -14.31
C CYS A 125 -17.46 6.57 -14.04
N GLN A 126 -18.43 7.37 -13.63
CA GLN A 126 -18.16 8.66 -13.01
C GLN A 126 -17.64 8.47 -11.58
N SER A 127 -16.68 9.30 -11.16
CA SER A 127 -16.01 9.17 -9.89
C SER A 127 -15.97 10.47 -9.08
N ILE A 128 -16.19 10.34 -7.79
CA ILE A 128 -15.98 11.38 -6.77
C ILE A 128 -14.94 10.85 -5.80
N VAL A 129 -13.92 11.63 -5.51
CA VAL A 129 -12.95 11.32 -4.45
C VAL A 129 -13.21 12.24 -3.26
N VAL A 130 -13.38 11.63 -2.09
CA VAL A 130 -13.53 12.35 -0.81
C VAL A 130 -12.23 12.19 -0.05
N LEU A 131 -11.53 13.30 0.23
CA LEU A 131 -10.24 13.28 0.93
C LEU A 131 -10.00 14.55 1.76
N PRO A 132 -9.13 14.48 2.80
CA PRO A 132 -8.79 15.62 3.65
C PRO A 132 -8.09 16.74 2.86
N GLU A 133 -8.35 17.97 3.24
CA GLU A 133 -7.75 19.16 2.61
C GLU A 133 -6.23 19.30 2.86
N GLY A 134 -5.70 18.70 3.93
CA GLY A 134 -4.29 18.74 4.30
C GLY A 134 -3.35 17.85 3.48
N MET A 135 -3.83 17.20 2.41
CA MET A 135 -3.00 16.36 1.55
C MET A 135 -2.08 17.17 0.63
N SER A 136 -1.00 16.54 0.13
CA SER A 136 -0.07 17.19 -0.81
C SER A 136 -0.79 17.66 -2.09
N ARG A 137 -0.34 18.80 -2.62
CA ARG A 137 -0.93 19.43 -3.83
C ARG A 137 -0.94 18.47 -5.02
N GLU A 138 0.12 17.72 -5.19
CA GLU A 138 0.30 16.76 -6.30
C GLU A 138 -0.81 15.70 -6.36
N ARG A 139 -1.40 15.34 -5.21
CA ARG A 139 -2.51 14.38 -5.15
C ARG A 139 -3.79 14.94 -5.73
N PHE A 140 -4.13 16.19 -5.42
CA PHE A 140 -5.29 16.87 -5.98
C PHE A 140 -5.17 17.00 -7.50
N GLU A 141 -4.00 17.43 -8.00
CA GLU A 141 -3.72 17.58 -9.43
C GLU A 141 -3.87 16.25 -10.20
N LEU A 142 -3.45 15.13 -9.61
CA LEU A 142 -3.61 13.81 -10.22
C LEU A 142 -5.07 13.36 -10.30
N ILE A 143 -5.85 13.57 -9.24
CA ILE A 143 -7.27 13.20 -9.22
C ILE A 143 -8.04 14.00 -10.29
N GLU A 144 -7.80 15.31 -10.39
CA GLU A 144 -8.41 16.18 -11.40
C GLU A 144 -8.00 15.76 -12.80
N ARG A 145 -6.73 15.45 -13.04
CA ARG A 145 -6.23 14.94 -14.33
C ARG A 145 -6.91 13.65 -14.76
N TYR A 146 -7.32 12.80 -13.82
CA TYR A 146 -8.03 11.55 -14.11
C TYR A 146 -9.54 11.74 -14.31
N GLY A 147 -10.04 12.98 -14.19
CA GLY A 147 -11.43 13.35 -14.45
C GLY A 147 -12.39 13.10 -13.31
N ALA A 148 -11.93 12.83 -12.10
CA ALA A 148 -12.80 12.68 -10.95
C ALA A 148 -13.09 14.02 -10.27
N ARG A 149 -14.31 14.16 -9.73
CA ARG A 149 -14.69 15.29 -8.89
C ARG A 149 -14.08 15.11 -7.48
N ILE A 150 -13.59 16.19 -6.91
CA ILE A 150 -13.02 16.20 -5.56
C ILE A 150 -14.00 16.81 -4.57
N ILE A 151 -14.17 16.17 -3.41
CA ILE A 151 -14.80 16.75 -2.23
C ILE A 151 -13.77 16.75 -1.11
N ARG A 152 -13.44 17.93 -0.60
CA ARG A 152 -12.47 18.10 0.48
C ARG A 152 -13.18 18.04 1.82
N THR A 153 -12.60 17.30 2.77
CA THR A 153 -13.02 17.28 4.17
C THR A 153 -11.99 18.00 5.04
N VAL A 154 -12.42 18.47 6.20
CA VAL A 154 -11.52 19.13 7.16
C VAL A 154 -10.53 18.12 7.72
N GLY A 155 -9.29 18.53 7.95
CA GLY A 155 -8.28 17.77 8.67
C GLY A 155 -7.14 17.23 7.82
N SER A 156 -6.47 16.22 8.36
CA SER A 156 -5.25 15.61 7.83
C SER A 156 -5.44 14.12 7.53
N GLU A 157 -4.34 13.41 7.26
CA GLU A 157 -4.30 11.99 6.94
C GLU A 157 -5.12 11.09 7.87
N SER A 158 -5.11 11.36 9.17
CA SER A 158 -5.80 10.53 10.17
C SER A 158 -7.31 10.82 10.33
N ASN A 159 -7.86 11.84 9.63
CA ASN A 159 -9.26 12.28 9.78
C ASN A 159 -10.23 11.46 8.90
N VAL A 160 -10.48 10.22 9.24
CA VAL A 160 -11.35 9.31 8.46
C VAL A 160 -12.83 9.47 8.80
N LYS A 161 -13.17 9.90 10.02
CA LYS A 161 -14.57 10.12 10.42
C LYS A 161 -15.25 11.14 9.52
N GLU A 162 -14.59 12.26 9.24
CA GLU A 162 -15.10 13.32 8.38
C GLU A 162 -15.33 12.83 6.93
N ILE A 163 -14.50 11.89 6.47
CA ILE A 163 -14.70 11.21 5.17
C ILE A 163 -15.95 10.33 5.23
N TYR A 164 -16.15 9.55 6.28
CA TYR A 164 -17.35 8.72 6.45
C TYR A 164 -18.63 9.57 6.53
N ASP A 165 -18.63 10.63 7.31
CA ASP A 165 -19.77 11.53 7.43
C ASP A 165 -20.16 12.10 6.05
N MET A 166 -19.17 12.52 5.25
CA MET A 166 -19.41 13.00 3.89
C MET A 166 -19.97 11.90 2.98
N THR A 167 -19.45 10.67 3.06
CA THR A 167 -19.96 9.57 2.25
C THR A 167 -21.41 9.20 2.61
N HIS A 168 -21.78 9.29 3.88
CA HIS A 168 -23.17 9.09 4.33
C HIS A 168 -24.09 10.17 3.78
N GLN A 169 -23.65 11.45 3.81
CA GLN A 169 -24.43 12.55 3.23
C GLN A 169 -24.65 12.36 1.73
N LEU A 170 -23.62 11.97 0.98
CA LEU A 170 -23.73 11.72 -0.46
C LEU A 170 -24.69 10.59 -0.77
N ARG A 171 -24.62 9.48 -0.04
CA ARG A 171 -25.56 8.34 -0.22
C ARG A 171 -27.00 8.72 0.11
N ALA A 172 -27.22 9.54 1.13
CA ALA A 172 -28.55 10.02 1.49
C ALA A 172 -29.14 10.98 0.45
N ALA A 173 -28.29 11.76 -0.23
CA ALA A 173 -28.71 12.74 -1.22
C ALA A 173 -28.98 12.13 -2.61
N ASP A 174 -28.32 11.03 -2.98
CA ASP A 174 -28.46 10.39 -4.29
C ASP A 174 -28.40 8.86 -4.17
N PRO A 175 -29.50 8.14 -4.53
CA PRO A 175 -29.54 6.67 -4.48
C PRO A 175 -28.63 5.98 -5.51
N ASN A 176 -28.11 6.71 -6.50
CA ASN A 176 -27.16 6.17 -7.48
C ASN A 176 -25.71 6.21 -6.99
N ILE A 177 -25.44 6.79 -5.84
CA ILE A 177 -24.10 6.79 -5.24
C ILE A 177 -23.73 5.36 -4.77
N ARG A 178 -22.52 4.94 -5.15
CA ARG A 178 -21.88 3.69 -4.66
C ARG A 178 -20.56 4.02 -3.99
N VAL A 179 -20.48 3.79 -2.70
CA VAL A 179 -19.26 4.03 -1.92
C VAL A 179 -18.36 2.81 -2.00
N LEU A 180 -17.18 2.97 -2.56
CA LEU A 180 -16.15 1.94 -2.69
C LEU A 180 -15.13 2.10 -1.55
N ASN A 181 -15.53 1.63 -0.37
CA ASN A 181 -14.80 1.86 0.88
C ASN A 181 -13.61 0.92 1.02
N GLN A 182 -12.37 1.43 0.85
CA GLN A 182 -11.14 0.63 0.99
C GLN A 182 -10.95 0.01 2.38
N PHE A 183 -11.57 0.56 3.40
CA PHE A 183 -11.41 0.12 4.79
C PHE A 183 -12.32 -1.08 5.12
N GLU A 184 -13.30 -1.36 4.26
CA GLU A 184 -14.35 -2.35 4.49
C GLU A 184 -14.40 -3.46 3.43
N VAL A 185 -14.20 -3.10 2.15
CA VAL A 185 -14.42 -4.02 1.03
C VAL A 185 -13.25 -4.97 0.85
N MET A 186 -13.54 -6.27 0.90
CA MET A 186 -12.53 -7.33 0.87
C MET A 186 -11.75 -7.43 -0.46
N GLY A 187 -12.18 -6.77 -1.55
CA GLY A 187 -11.42 -6.69 -2.80
C GLY A 187 -10.02 -6.10 -2.61
N ASN A 188 -9.89 -5.08 -1.73
CA ASN A 188 -8.59 -4.53 -1.35
C ASN A 188 -7.71 -5.59 -0.64
N TYR A 189 -8.26 -6.35 0.30
CA TYR A 189 -7.57 -7.45 0.99
C TYR A 189 -7.15 -8.54 -0.01
N ARG A 190 -8.08 -8.99 -0.90
CA ARG A 190 -7.83 -10.07 -1.86
C ARG A 190 -6.72 -9.73 -2.87
N PHE A 191 -6.66 -8.48 -3.34
CA PHE A 191 -5.57 -8.05 -4.22
C PHE A 191 -4.21 -8.27 -3.56
N HIS A 192 -4.05 -7.83 -2.33
CA HIS A 192 -2.77 -7.95 -1.65
C HIS A 192 -2.47 -9.37 -1.18
N TYR A 193 -3.48 -10.08 -0.68
CA TYR A 193 -3.34 -11.49 -0.31
C TYR A 193 -2.87 -12.33 -1.52
N HIS A 194 -3.60 -12.23 -2.64
CA HIS A 194 -3.34 -13.10 -3.79
C HIS A 194 -2.20 -12.56 -4.67
N VAL A 195 -2.28 -11.32 -5.12
CA VAL A 195 -1.30 -10.80 -6.09
C VAL A 195 0.00 -10.41 -5.40
N THR A 196 -0.03 -9.56 -4.38
CA THR A 196 1.19 -9.11 -3.70
C THR A 196 1.86 -10.25 -2.92
N GLY A 197 1.06 -11.05 -2.20
CA GLY A 197 1.57 -12.16 -1.39
C GLY A 197 2.25 -13.24 -2.24
N ASN A 198 1.60 -13.71 -3.32
CA ASN A 198 2.22 -14.69 -4.20
C ASN A 198 3.43 -14.13 -4.98
N THR A 199 3.38 -12.85 -5.40
CA THR A 199 4.57 -12.20 -5.98
C THR A 199 5.78 -12.27 -5.05
N LEU A 200 5.58 -12.03 -3.75
CA LEU A 200 6.65 -12.12 -2.76
C LEU A 200 7.12 -13.59 -2.55
N VAL A 201 6.20 -14.56 -2.58
CA VAL A 201 6.58 -15.99 -2.51
C VAL A 201 7.50 -16.36 -3.66
N GLU A 202 7.15 -15.98 -4.89
CA GLU A 202 7.95 -16.26 -6.09
C GLU A 202 9.28 -15.50 -6.06
N LEU A 203 9.26 -14.22 -5.68
CA LEU A 203 10.45 -13.40 -5.56
C LEU A 203 11.46 -13.96 -4.54
N ALA A 204 11.01 -14.56 -3.45
CA ALA A 204 11.90 -15.18 -2.47
C ALA A 204 12.77 -16.29 -3.08
N ALA A 205 12.18 -17.11 -3.96
CA ALA A 205 12.91 -18.15 -4.68
C ALA A 205 13.85 -17.55 -5.75
N GLU A 206 13.41 -16.50 -6.46
CA GLU A 206 14.24 -15.79 -7.44
C GLU A 206 15.47 -15.15 -6.78
N LEU A 207 15.31 -14.54 -5.60
CA LEU A 207 16.38 -13.91 -4.84
C LEU A 207 17.37 -14.95 -4.27
N GLN A 208 16.88 -16.10 -3.80
CA GLN A 208 17.73 -17.19 -3.33
C GLN A 208 18.68 -17.67 -4.43
N ALA A 209 18.19 -17.79 -5.67
CA ALA A 209 19.03 -18.16 -6.81
C ALA A 209 20.15 -17.15 -7.09
N GLN A 210 20.02 -15.92 -6.58
CA GLN A 210 21.02 -14.84 -6.64
C GLN A 210 21.89 -14.77 -5.39
N GLY A 211 21.71 -15.68 -4.41
CA GLY A 211 22.45 -15.69 -3.15
C GLY A 211 21.91 -14.70 -2.10
N ILE A 212 20.67 -14.21 -2.26
CA ILE A 212 20.01 -13.27 -1.35
C ILE A 212 18.92 -14.00 -0.58
N GLY A 213 18.98 -13.93 0.75
CA GLY A 213 18.06 -14.66 1.64
C GLY A 213 18.21 -16.19 1.54
N SER A 214 17.17 -16.90 2.00
CA SER A 214 17.15 -18.37 2.12
C SER A 214 15.99 -19.03 1.34
N GLY A 215 15.36 -18.31 0.40
CA GLY A 215 14.19 -18.80 -0.37
C GLY A 215 12.87 -18.66 0.37
N ARG A 216 12.87 -17.99 1.53
CA ARG A 216 11.66 -17.64 2.29
C ARG A 216 11.70 -16.18 2.72
N ILE A 217 10.54 -15.62 2.97
CA ILE A 217 10.41 -14.31 3.61
C ILE A 217 10.29 -14.55 5.14
N ASP A 218 11.25 -14.07 5.93
CA ASP A 218 11.24 -14.24 7.38
C ASP A 218 10.31 -13.25 8.07
N ALA A 219 10.18 -12.02 7.53
CA ALA A 219 9.23 -11.03 8.02
C ALA A 219 8.66 -10.17 6.86
N PHE A 220 7.42 -9.76 6.99
CA PHE A 220 6.79 -8.75 6.15
C PHE A 220 6.34 -7.56 7.00
N CYS A 221 6.87 -6.39 6.69
CA CYS A 221 6.57 -5.14 7.38
C CYS A 221 5.67 -4.27 6.50
N SER A 222 4.58 -3.78 7.05
CA SER A 222 3.67 -2.89 6.31
C SER A 222 3.06 -1.84 7.20
N ALA A 223 3.23 -0.57 6.83
CA ALA A 223 2.50 0.53 7.42
C ALA A 223 1.00 0.42 7.09
N MET A 224 0.19 0.65 8.10
CA MET A 224 -1.25 0.41 8.05
C MET A 224 -2.01 1.73 7.88
N GLY A 225 -2.67 1.87 6.74
CA GLY A 225 -3.80 2.76 6.53
C GLY A 225 -5.05 1.89 6.39
N SER A 226 -5.48 1.59 5.14
CA SER A 226 -6.58 0.63 4.95
C SER A 226 -6.28 -0.80 5.40
N ALA A 227 -5.03 -1.12 5.73
CA ALA A 227 -4.54 -2.46 6.06
C ALA A 227 -4.73 -3.51 4.93
N GLY A 228 -4.93 -3.06 3.69
CA GLY A 228 -4.97 -3.97 2.55
C GLY A 228 -3.60 -4.61 2.31
N THR A 229 -2.54 -3.82 2.28
CA THR A 229 -1.17 -4.29 1.95
C THR A 229 -0.66 -5.37 2.91
N ILE A 230 -0.96 -5.24 4.22
CA ILE A 230 -0.52 -6.22 5.23
C ILE A 230 -1.15 -7.62 5.02
N ALA A 231 -2.25 -7.72 4.25
CA ALA A 231 -2.84 -9.01 3.89
C ALA A 231 -1.91 -9.92 3.08
N ALA A 232 -0.88 -9.36 2.42
CA ALA A 232 0.18 -10.17 1.81
C ALA A 232 0.89 -11.06 2.85
N GLY A 233 1.01 -10.59 4.09
CA GLY A 233 1.54 -11.35 5.21
C GLY A 233 0.74 -12.60 5.54
N ASP A 234 -0.59 -12.55 5.41
CA ASP A 234 -1.46 -13.74 5.61
C ASP A 234 -1.10 -14.85 4.61
N ARG A 235 -0.86 -14.49 3.34
CA ARG A 235 -0.40 -15.44 2.33
C ARG A 235 0.99 -15.97 2.62
N LEU A 236 1.91 -15.08 2.98
CA LEU A 236 3.28 -15.47 3.32
C LEU A 236 3.32 -16.43 4.51
N LYS A 237 2.49 -16.21 5.52
CA LYS A 237 2.42 -17.09 6.71
C LYS A 237 1.86 -18.48 6.39
N GLN A 238 0.99 -18.60 5.39
CA GLN A 238 0.51 -19.91 4.92
C GLN A 238 1.61 -20.69 4.20
N VAL A 239 2.48 -20.00 3.45
CA VAL A 239 3.59 -20.64 2.73
C VAL A 239 4.81 -20.83 3.62
N PHE A 240 5.07 -19.89 4.49
CA PHE A 240 6.21 -19.87 5.42
C PHE A 240 5.68 -19.77 6.85
N PRO A 241 5.38 -20.89 7.55
CA PRO A 241 4.72 -20.87 8.87
C PRO A 241 5.43 -20.08 9.96
N SER A 242 6.77 -19.94 9.87
CA SER A 242 7.58 -19.12 10.80
C SER A 242 7.66 -17.64 10.45
N HIS A 243 6.98 -17.22 9.37
CA HIS A 243 6.97 -15.84 8.91
C HIS A 243 6.36 -14.88 9.95
N LEU A 244 6.97 -13.71 10.12
CA LEU A 244 6.50 -12.66 11.02
C LEU A 244 5.72 -11.59 10.24
N ILE A 245 4.51 -11.27 10.68
CA ILE A 245 3.71 -10.15 10.17
C ILE A 245 3.86 -8.98 11.13
N VAL A 246 4.44 -7.88 10.64
CA VAL A 246 4.73 -6.67 11.43
C VAL A 246 3.94 -5.49 10.89
N GLY A 247 2.95 -5.03 11.67
CA GLY A 247 2.21 -3.81 11.37
C GLY A 247 2.98 -2.57 11.84
N LEU A 248 2.91 -1.47 11.06
CA LEU A 248 3.57 -0.22 11.41
C LEU A 248 2.53 0.91 11.51
N GLU A 249 2.71 1.78 12.50
CA GLU A 249 1.91 2.98 12.74
C GLU A 249 2.79 4.20 12.97
N PRO A 250 2.28 5.45 12.77
CA PRO A 250 2.96 6.65 13.25
C PRO A 250 2.96 6.71 14.78
N ILE A 251 4.07 7.14 15.39
CA ILE A 251 4.10 7.42 16.84
C ILE A 251 3.05 8.47 17.19
N GLN A 252 2.89 9.48 16.35
CA GLN A 252 1.98 10.62 16.54
C GLN A 252 0.50 10.22 16.48
N CYS A 253 0.16 9.10 15.81
CA CYS A 253 -1.21 8.58 15.73
C CYS A 253 -1.19 7.04 15.80
N SER A 254 -0.86 6.53 16.98
CA SER A 254 -0.68 5.09 17.24
C SER A 254 -2.00 4.43 17.65
N THR A 255 -2.85 4.13 16.68
CA THR A 255 -4.23 3.66 16.87
C THR A 255 -4.29 2.32 17.60
N LEU A 256 -3.58 1.31 17.12
CA LEU A 256 -3.54 0.00 17.75
C LEU A 256 -2.70 -0.02 19.02
N TYR A 257 -1.64 0.79 19.07
CA TYR A 257 -0.73 0.85 20.22
C TYR A 257 -1.36 1.61 21.41
N ASN A 258 -1.93 2.81 21.17
CA ASN A 258 -2.41 3.73 22.20
C ASN A 258 -3.87 4.18 22.03
N ASN A 259 -4.71 3.49 21.26
CA ASN A 259 -6.09 3.90 20.93
C ASN A 259 -6.19 5.19 20.11
N GLY A 260 -5.19 5.47 19.32
CA GLY A 260 -5.09 6.42 18.23
C GLY A 260 -5.72 7.79 18.42
N TYR A 261 -4.93 8.76 18.85
CA TYR A 261 -5.34 10.16 18.79
C TYR A 261 -4.13 11.04 18.48
N GLY A 262 -4.21 11.76 17.37
CA GLY A 262 -3.13 12.67 16.98
C GLY A 262 -3.13 12.95 15.48
N VAL A 263 -2.29 13.91 15.09
CA VAL A 263 -2.02 14.29 13.71
C VAL A 263 -0.61 13.87 13.38
N HIS A 264 -0.43 13.26 12.20
CA HIS A 264 0.87 12.88 11.67
C HIS A 264 0.99 13.25 10.21
N ASP A 265 2.18 13.14 9.66
CA ASP A 265 2.48 13.48 8.26
C ASP A 265 3.18 12.33 7.50
N ILE A 266 2.88 11.07 7.85
CA ILE A 266 3.21 9.93 6.99
C ILE A 266 2.04 9.70 6.05
N GLN A 267 1.98 10.46 4.95
CA GLN A 267 0.84 10.46 4.05
C GLN A 267 0.59 9.10 3.42
N GLY A 268 -0.64 8.61 3.50
CA GLY A 268 -1.09 7.32 2.97
C GLY A 268 -1.24 6.20 3.98
N ILE A 269 -0.97 6.44 5.27
CA ILE A 269 -1.12 5.46 6.36
C ILE A 269 -1.57 6.15 7.65
N GLY A 270 -1.90 5.39 8.69
CA GLY A 270 -2.08 5.93 10.04
C GLY A 270 -3.46 6.52 10.32
N ASP A 271 -4.51 5.79 10.07
CA ASP A 271 -5.90 6.20 10.33
C ASP A 271 -6.27 6.04 11.83
N LYS A 272 -7.15 6.90 12.33
CA LYS A 272 -7.68 6.86 13.72
C LYS A 272 -8.68 5.73 13.99
N HIS A 273 -8.64 4.67 13.23
CA HIS A 273 -9.49 3.51 13.42
C HIS A 273 -8.83 2.22 12.93
N VAL A 274 -9.28 1.08 13.43
CA VAL A 274 -8.88 -0.24 12.95
C VAL A 274 -9.82 -0.66 11.83
N THR A 275 -9.31 -0.94 10.65
CA THR A 275 -10.13 -1.22 9.47
C THR A 275 -10.80 -2.59 9.54
N TRP A 276 -11.96 -2.73 8.87
CA TRP A 276 -12.71 -3.99 8.84
C TRP A 276 -11.92 -5.13 8.23
N ILE A 277 -11.20 -4.84 7.14
CA ILE A 277 -10.43 -5.83 6.37
C ILE A 277 -9.10 -6.23 7.01
N HIS A 278 -8.74 -5.67 8.17
CA HIS A 278 -7.47 -5.97 8.84
C HIS A 278 -7.57 -7.26 9.65
N ASN A 279 -6.81 -8.29 9.29
CA ASN A 279 -6.67 -9.51 10.07
C ASN A 279 -5.67 -9.29 11.24
N VAL A 280 -6.09 -8.56 12.25
CA VAL A 280 -5.24 -8.25 13.41
C VAL A 280 -4.85 -9.51 14.22
N ASN A 281 -5.64 -10.58 14.12
CA ASN A 281 -5.38 -11.84 14.83
C ASN A 281 -4.15 -12.57 14.30
N ASN A 282 -3.69 -12.24 13.10
CA ASN A 282 -2.54 -12.86 12.46
C ASN A 282 -1.24 -12.06 12.61
N MET A 283 -1.29 -10.82 13.12
CA MET A 283 -0.09 -10.00 13.37
C MET A 283 0.75 -10.55 14.52
N ASP A 284 2.07 -10.56 14.33
CA ASP A 284 3.05 -11.01 15.34
C ASP A 284 3.64 -9.84 16.12
N ALA A 285 3.73 -8.66 15.52
CA ALA A 285 4.18 -7.44 16.18
C ALA A 285 3.55 -6.19 15.57
N LEU A 286 3.50 -5.16 16.38
CA LEU A 286 3.15 -3.80 16.02
C LEU A 286 4.31 -2.90 16.42
N MET A 287 4.77 -2.03 15.51
CA MET A 287 5.86 -1.10 15.76
C MET A 287 5.45 0.32 15.34
N CYS A 288 5.81 1.32 16.13
CA CYS A 288 5.55 2.71 15.77
C CYS A 288 6.82 3.38 15.21
N ILE A 289 6.63 4.24 14.20
CA ILE A 289 7.67 4.98 13.48
C ILE A 289 7.37 6.48 13.54
N ASP A 290 8.39 7.28 13.78
CA ASP A 290 8.29 8.74 13.84
C ASP A 290 8.12 9.36 12.44
N ASP A 291 7.16 10.27 12.29
CA ASP A 291 6.83 10.87 10.98
C ASP A 291 7.93 11.84 10.48
N LEU A 292 8.54 12.60 11.38
CA LEU A 292 9.62 13.51 11.01
C LEU A 292 10.86 12.73 10.58
N THR A 293 11.16 11.59 11.23
CA THR A 293 12.24 10.70 10.83
C THR A 293 12.01 10.15 9.43
N CYS A 294 10.78 9.80 9.07
CA CYS A 294 10.44 9.38 7.70
C CYS A 294 10.72 10.48 6.67
N LYS A 295 10.30 11.72 6.95
CA LYS A 295 10.57 12.88 6.06
C LYS A 295 12.08 13.19 5.94
N LYS A 296 12.82 13.11 7.04
CA LYS A 296 14.28 13.27 7.05
C LYS A 296 14.97 12.20 6.20
N GLY A 297 14.52 10.95 6.28
CA GLY A 297 15.04 9.87 5.44
C GLY A 297 14.78 10.11 3.95
N LEU A 298 13.58 10.57 3.59
CA LEU A 298 13.27 10.92 2.20
C LEU A 298 14.11 12.11 1.72
N LEU A 299 14.30 13.13 2.56
CA LEU A 299 15.19 14.27 2.25
C LEU A 299 16.63 13.81 2.02
N ALA A 300 17.17 12.97 2.90
CA ALA A 300 18.53 12.45 2.79
C ALA A 300 18.78 11.67 1.49
N LEU A 301 17.79 10.89 1.02
CA LEU A 301 17.89 10.13 -0.23
C LEU A 301 17.68 10.99 -1.48
N SER A 302 16.82 12.00 -1.41
CA SER A 302 16.43 12.81 -2.56
C SER A 302 17.32 14.05 -2.78
N ASP A 303 18.09 14.48 -1.77
CA ASP A 303 18.97 15.64 -1.86
C ASP A 303 20.31 15.28 -2.50
N PRO A 304 20.84 16.11 -3.44
CA PRO A 304 22.12 15.85 -4.10
C PRO A 304 23.31 15.67 -3.14
N VAL A 305 23.33 16.40 -2.01
CA VAL A 305 24.40 16.27 -1.01
C VAL A 305 24.28 14.91 -0.29
N GLY A 306 23.06 14.50 0.08
CA GLY A 306 22.81 13.19 0.66
C GLY A 306 23.23 12.06 -0.29
N GLN A 307 22.90 12.17 -1.57
CA GLN A 307 23.32 11.21 -2.59
C GLN A 307 24.85 11.12 -2.70
N ALA A 308 25.51 12.27 -2.73
CA ALA A 308 26.99 12.30 -2.78
C ALA A 308 27.62 11.64 -1.56
N VAL A 309 27.05 11.82 -0.37
CA VAL A 309 27.48 11.16 0.87
C VAL A 309 27.29 9.64 0.78
N LEU A 310 26.14 9.16 0.28
CA LEU A 310 25.89 7.73 0.11
C LEU A 310 26.91 7.06 -0.82
N VAL A 311 27.29 7.73 -1.91
CA VAL A 311 28.30 7.23 -2.83
C VAL A 311 29.70 7.27 -2.18
N LYS A 312 30.13 8.45 -1.70
CA LYS A 312 31.52 8.68 -1.30
C LYS A 312 31.88 8.05 0.04
N ARG A 313 30.97 8.13 1.03
CA ARG A 313 31.24 7.70 2.40
C ARG A 313 30.77 6.26 2.66
N TYR A 314 29.62 5.87 2.09
CA TYR A 314 29.04 4.54 2.31
C TYR A 314 29.36 3.54 1.19
N GLY A 315 30.02 4.01 0.09
CA GLY A 315 30.44 3.15 -0.99
C GLY A 315 29.30 2.53 -1.80
N ILE A 316 28.10 3.12 -1.74
CA ILE A 316 26.95 2.63 -2.50
C ILE A 316 27.12 3.04 -3.96
N PRO A 317 26.98 2.12 -4.95
CA PRO A 317 27.13 2.45 -6.36
C PRO A 317 26.21 3.60 -6.78
N GLU A 318 26.74 4.51 -7.63
CA GLU A 318 26.05 5.72 -8.06
C GLU A 318 24.70 5.41 -8.72
N GLU A 319 24.64 4.37 -9.57
CA GLU A 319 23.38 3.91 -10.20
C GLU A 319 22.33 3.45 -9.18
N THR A 320 22.78 2.80 -8.10
CA THR A 320 21.89 2.39 -7.00
C THR A 320 21.37 3.61 -6.26
N VAL A 321 22.24 4.57 -5.92
CA VAL A 321 21.81 5.81 -5.26
C VAL A 321 20.83 6.59 -6.15
N ALA A 322 21.10 6.72 -7.44
CA ALA A 322 20.21 7.38 -8.40
C ALA A 322 18.82 6.70 -8.45
N LYS A 323 18.78 5.36 -8.40
CA LYS A 323 17.52 4.61 -8.32
C LYS A 323 16.79 4.90 -7.00
N LEU A 324 17.48 4.80 -5.87
CA LEU A 324 16.88 4.99 -4.53
C LEU A 324 16.38 6.43 -4.32
N SER A 325 17.02 7.42 -4.92
CA SER A 325 16.73 8.85 -4.73
C SER A 325 15.32 9.27 -5.15
N THR A 326 14.69 8.52 -6.06
CA THR A 326 13.35 8.83 -6.58
C THR A 326 12.31 7.77 -6.28
N LEU A 327 12.75 6.60 -5.78
CA LEU A 327 11.92 5.39 -5.72
C LEU A 327 10.87 5.42 -4.62
N PHE A 328 11.10 6.17 -3.54
CA PHE A 328 10.30 6.09 -2.32
C PHE A 328 9.49 7.35 -2.07
N GLY A 329 8.28 7.18 -1.55
CA GLY A 329 7.54 8.20 -0.83
C GLY A 329 7.74 8.10 0.68
N ILE A 330 7.10 8.97 1.46
CA ILE A 330 7.25 9.04 2.92
C ILE A 330 6.87 7.70 3.58
N SER A 331 5.75 7.07 3.17
CA SER A 331 5.34 5.76 3.69
C SER A 331 6.30 4.63 3.29
N GLY A 332 6.99 4.75 2.16
CA GLY A 332 8.06 3.84 1.76
C GLY A 332 9.25 3.90 2.72
N ILE A 333 9.64 5.11 3.14
CA ILE A 333 10.67 5.28 4.17
C ILE A 333 10.21 4.70 5.51
N CYS A 334 8.95 4.96 5.92
CA CYS A 334 8.37 4.34 7.12
C CYS A 334 8.51 2.82 7.10
N ASN A 335 8.19 2.20 5.98
CA ASN A 335 8.31 0.76 5.79
C ASN A 335 9.76 0.26 5.86
N ILE A 336 10.71 1.00 5.29
CA ILE A 336 12.15 0.69 5.39
C ILE A 336 12.62 0.75 6.84
N LEU A 337 12.24 1.82 7.57
CA LEU A 337 12.59 1.97 8.99
C LEU A 337 11.96 0.85 9.84
N GLY A 338 10.72 0.47 9.54
CA GLY A 338 10.06 -0.67 10.16
C GLY A 338 10.77 -1.99 9.90
N ALA A 339 11.26 -2.22 8.67
CA ALA A 339 12.04 -3.41 8.34
C ALA A 339 13.38 -3.46 9.07
N ILE A 340 14.10 -2.32 9.16
CA ILE A 340 15.34 -2.21 9.95
C ILE A 340 15.05 -2.46 11.44
N LYS A 341 14.00 -1.87 11.98
CA LYS A 341 13.56 -2.07 13.37
C LYS A 341 13.22 -3.53 13.65
N THR A 342 12.54 -4.18 12.71
CA THR A 342 12.19 -5.61 12.78
C THR A 342 13.45 -6.48 12.80
N ALA A 343 14.43 -6.20 11.93
CA ALA A 343 15.69 -6.92 11.92
C ALA A 343 16.40 -6.83 13.27
N LYS A 344 16.51 -5.61 13.82
CA LYS A 344 17.16 -5.37 15.12
C LYS A 344 16.42 -6.02 16.28
N TYR A 345 15.08 -5.86 16.31
CA TYR A 345 14.27 -6.33 17.45
C TYR A 345 14.22 -7.86 17.52
N PHE A 346 14.04 -8.53 16.39
CA PHE A 346 13.96 -10.00 16.34
C PHE A 346 15.31 -10.68 16.11
N GLY A 347 16.41 -9.92 16.02
CA GLY A 347 17.74 -10.49 15.78
C GLY A 347 17.88 -11.17 14.42
N LEU A 348 17.13 -10.69 13.39
CA LEU A 348 17.24 -11.21 12.03
C LEU A 348 18.56 -10.74 11.41
N GLY A 349 19.41 -11.68 11.05
CA GLY A 349 20.76 -11.43 10.58
C GLY A 349 20.99 -11.96 9.16
N ARG A 350 22.26 -12.32 8.90
CA ARG A 350 22.69 -12.85 7.59
C ARG A 350 21.86 -14.06 7.17
N GLY A 351 21.37 -14.04 5.93
CA GLY A 351 20.51 -15.08 5.37
C GLY A 351 19.02 -14.91 5.68
N SER A 352 18.64 -13.97 6.55
CA SER A 352 17.23 -13.58 6.71
C SER A 352 16.82 -12.61 5.63
N LEU A 353 15.59 -12.75 5.12
CA LEU A 353 14.98 -11.87 4.13
C LEU A 353 13.72 -11.20 4.71
N ILE A 354 13.74 -9.87 4.76
CA ILE A 354 12.59 -9.06 5.20
C ILE A 354 12.02 -8.37 3.97
N ALA A 355 10.71 -8.50 3.76
CA ALA A 355 10.03 -7.84 2.67
C ALA A 355 9.18 -6.67 3.16
N THR A 356 9.06 -5.64 2.32
CA THR A 356 8.15 -4.52 2.49
C THR A 356 7.77 -3.89 1.15
N VAL A 357 6.99 -2.81 1.19
CA VAL A 357 6.43 -2.17 -0.01
C VAL A 357 6.65 -0.66 0.02
N ALA A 358 7.10 -0.08 -1.09
CA ALA A 358 7.01 1.35 -1.36
C ALA A 358 5.74 1.60 -2.19
N THR A 359 4.76 2.24 -1.57
CA THR A 359 3.43 2.45 -2.17
C THR A 359 3.47 3.37 -3.37
N ASP A 360 4.20 4.48 -3.25
CA ASP A 360 4.39 5.56 -4.23
C ASP A 360 5.84 6.04 -4.19
N SER A 361 6.14 7.14 -4.86
CA SER A 361 7.48 7.66 -5.05
C SER A 361 7.58 9.16 -4.76
N LEU A 362 8.79 9.71 -4.83
CA LEU A 362 9.12 11.11 -4.54
C LEU A 362 8.26 12.13 -5.32
N ASP A 363 7.81 11.79 -6.52
CA ASP A 363 7.01 12.66 -7.40
C ASP A 363 5.70 13.16 -6.78
N ARG A 364 5.26 12.58 -5.67
CA ARG A 364 4.09 13.03 -4.88
C ARG A 364 4.42 13.91 -3.69
N TYR A 365 5.70 14.23 -3.47
CA TYR A 365 6.19 14.87 -2.24
C TYR A 365 7.15 16.02 -2.50
N HIS A 366 7.24 16.54 -3.73
CA HIS A 366 8.12 17.70 -4.02
C HIS A 366 7.78 18.88 -3.14
N SER A 367 6.48 19.22 -2.99
CA SER A 367 6.03 20.31 -2.12
C SER A 367 6.39 20.08 -0.65
N VAL A 368 6.36 18.83 -0.16
CA VAL A 368 6.77 18.47 1.20
C VAL A 368 8.28 18.61 1.37
N MET A 369 9.07 18.16 0.39
CA MET A 369 10.53 18.30 0.42
C MET A 369 10.97 19.75 0.35
N ASP A 370 10.26 20.59 -0.42
CA ASP A 370 10.52 22.03 -0.46
C ASP A 370 10.26 22.71 0.90
N ALA A 371 9.18 22.31 1.58
CA ALA A 371 8.91 22.77 2.94
C ALA A 371 9.99 22.31 3.94
N MET A 372 10.48 21.07 3.80
CA MET A 372 11.59 20.56 4.62
C MET A 372 12.88 21.37 4.38
N ARG A 373 13.23 21.68 3.12
CA ARG A 373 14.40 22.51 2.78
C ARG A 373 14.24 23.95 3.31
N ALA A 374 13.04 24.52 3.24
CA ALA A 374 12.76 25.84 3.79
C ALA A 374 12.95 25.88 5.31
N GLN A 375 12.60 24.80 6.01
CA GLN A 375 12.74 24.69 7.46
C GLN A 375 14.17 24.41 7.92
N TYR A 376 14.89 23.52 7.25
CA TYR A 376 16.21 23.02 7.69
C TYR A 376 17.38 23.68 6.95
N GLY A 377 17.12 24.48 5.90
CA GLY A 377 18.14 25.06 5.06
C GLY A 377 18.76 24.10 4.05
N THR A 378 19.79 24.56 3.35
CA THR A 378 20.57 23.74 2.40
C THR A 378 21.42 22.73 3.18
N LEU A 379 21.37 21.47 2.78
CA LEU A 379 22.22 20.45 3.40
C LEU A 379 23.70 20.68 3.06
N ASP A 380 24.54 20.54 4.07
CA ASP A 380 25.98 20.31 3.90
C ASP A 380 26.31 18.83 4.15
N GLU A 381 27.54 18.45 3.94
CA GLU A 381 27.98 17.05 4.11
C GLU A 381 27.77 16.55 5.55
N ALA A 382 28.08 17.36 6.55
CA ALA A 382 27.94 16.97 7.96
C ALA A 382 26.47 16.75 8.32
N THR A 383 25.58 17.65 7.90
CA THR A 383 24.12 17.52 8.09
C THR A 383 23.57 16.29 7.36
N ALA A 384 24.00 16.04 6.12
CA ALA A 384 23.58 14.86 5.34
C ALA A 384 24.01 13.55 6.01
N VAL A 385 25.27 13.48 6.52
CA VAL A 385 25.73 12.34 7.32
C VAL A 385 24.85 12.15 8.57
N GLY A 386 24.58 13.25 9.31
CA GLY A 386 23.73 13.20 10.49
C GLY A 386 22.32 12.70 10.19
N LEU A 387 21.73 13.10 9.05
CA LEU A 387 20.42 12.61 8.61
C LEU A 387 20.46 11.11 8.27
N ILE A 388 21.46 10.64 7.54
CA ILE A 388 21.59 9.22 7.17
C ILE A 388 21.79 8.36 8.42
N GLU A 389 22.76 8.70 9.26
CA GLU A 389 23.06 7.97 10.49
C GLU A 389 21.87 7.96 11.45
N GLY A 390 21.28 9.15 11.71
CA GLY A 390 20.15 9.31 12.63
C GLY A 390 18.87 8.64 12.16
N THR A 391 18.68 8.54 10.84
CA THR A 391 17.46 7.95 10.27
C THR A 391 17.59 6.43 10.11
N PHE A 392 18.64 5.94 9.46
CA PHE A 392 18.72 4.53 9.05
C PHE A 392 19.54 3.67 10.03
N HIS A 393 20.66 4.20 10.53
CA HIS A 393 21.53 3.42 11.40
C HIS A 393 21.11 3.48 12.87
N ALA A 394 20.61 4.63 13.33
CA ALA A 394 20.19 4.83 14.73
C ALA A 394 18.75 4.37 15.01
N VAL A 395 18.10 3.58 14.12
CA VAL A 395 16.77 3.03 14.39
C VAL A 395 16.72 2.30 15.70
N ALA A 396 15.92 2.82 16.66
CA ALA A 396 15.74 2.23 17.98
C ALA A 396 14.70 1.10 17.96
N THR A 397 14.74 0.25 19.01
CA THR A 397 13.82 -0.89 19.17
C THR A 397 12.72 -0.64 20.21
N ASP A 398 12.45 0.60 20.54
CA ASP A 398 11.33 1.06 21.36
C ASP A 398 10.00 1.02 20.60
N TRP A 399 8.89 1.39 21.25
CA TRP A 399 7.56 1.44 20.63
C TRP A 399 7.20 0.14 19.90
N VAL A 400 7.42 -1.01 20.55
CA VAL A 400 7.07 -2.33 20.04
C VAL A 400 6.04 -2.98 20.95
N GLN A 401 5.00 -3.56 20.35
CA GLN A 401 4.03 -4.42 21.03
C GLN A 401 3.93 -5.75 20.31
N LEU A 402 4.19 -6.84 21.04
CA LEU A 402 4.05 -8.19 20.48
C LEU A 402 2.58 -8.59 20.36
N GLY A 403 2.28 -9.37 19.31
CA GLY A 403 0.96 -9.96 19.05
C GLY A 403 0.65 -11.10 20.01
N THR A 404 0.63 -10.82 21.30
CA THR A 404 0.14 -11.77 22.29
C THR A 404 -1.36 -11.99 22.13
N ARG A 405 -1.91 -13.00 22.82
CA ARG A 405 -3.36 -13.23 22.83
C ARG A 405 -4.13 -12.00 23.31
N GLU A 406 -3.63 -11.32 24.32
CA GLU A 406 -4.22 -10.12 24.90
C GLU A 406 -4.14 -8.93 23.95
N SER A 407 -2.96 -8.72 23.32
CA SER A 407 -2.78 -7.65 22.34
C SER A 407 -3.72 -7.83 21.15
N ARG A 408 -3.79 -9.03 20.58
CA ARG A 408 -4.67 -9.34 19.44
C ARG A 408 -6.14 -9.17 19.81
N ALA A 409 -6.55 -9.61 21.01
CA ALA A 409 -7.93 -9.41 21.49
C ALA A 409 -8.26 -7.92 21.62
N ARG A 410 -7.32 -7.10 22.15
CA ARG A 410 -7.49 -5.66 22.26
C ARG A 410 -7.56 -5.00 20.89
N TRP A 411 -6.66 -5.31 19.97
CA TRP A 411 -6.67 -4.79 18.60
C TRP A 411 -7.97 -5.12 17.87
N HIS A 412 -8.47 -6.34 18.05
CA HIS A 412 -9.75 -6.75 17.46
C HIS A 412 -10.93 -5.95 18.05
N ASN A 413 -10.95 -5.75 19.38
CA ASN A 413 -12.03 -5.02 20.05
C ASN A 413 -12.07 -3.54 19.62
N LEU A 414 -10.95 -2.92 19.21
CA LEU A 414 -10.95 -1.55 18.71
C LEU A 414 -11.80 -1.36 17.45
N LYS A 415 -12.07 -2.43 16.69
CA LYS A 415 -12.97 -2.39 15.54
C LYS A 415 -14.41 -2.06 15.92
N TYR A 416 -14.84 -2.45 17.14
CA TYR A 416 -16.21 -2.26 17.62
C TYR A 416 -16.66 -0.80 17.49
N TYR A 417 -15.85 0.14 17.95
CA TYR A 417 -16.20 1.57 18.00
C TYR A 417 -16.47 2.19 16.64
N THR A 418 -15.77 1.74 15.61
CA THR A 418 -16.03 2.23 14.25
C THR A 418 -17.11 1.42 13.57
N TRP A 419 -17.00 0.11 13.58
CA TRP A 419 -17.80 -0.75 12.69
C TRP A 419 -19.15 -1.08 13.24
N VAL A 420 -19.27 -1.35 14.54
CA VAL A 420 -20.55 -1.63 15.16
C VAL A 420 -21.29 -0.34 15.52
N GLU A 421 -20.65 0.57 16.24
CA GLU A 421 -21.32 1.79 16.72
C GLU A 421 -21.58 2.84 15.64
N GLN A 422 -20.78 2.89 14.55
CA GLN A 422 -20.88 3.98 13.58
C GLN A 422 -21.18 3.52 12.14
N GLN A 423 -20.76 2.32 11.74
CA GLN A 423 -20.84 1.86 10.35
C GLN A 423 -21.86 0.73 10.13
N GLY A 424 -22.66 0.41 11.15
CA GLY A 424 -23.83 -0.49 11.04
C GLY A 424 -23.51 -1.98 10.91
N LYS A 425 -22.30 -2.41 11.25
CA LYS A 425 -21.99 -3.83 11.42
C LYS A 425 -22.59 -4.36 12.72
N THR A 426 -22.83 -5.67 12.78
CA THR A 426 -23.27 -6.31 14.01
C THR A 426 -22.10 -6.86 14.82
N VAL A 427 -22.34 -7.16 16.10
CA VAL A 427 -21.35 -7.83 16.97
C VAL A 427 -21.02 -9.22 16.43
N GLU A 428 -22.02 -9.94 15.92
CA GLU A 428 -21.86 -11.28 15.34
C GLU A 428 -20.96 -11.25 14.10
N GLU A 429 -21.10 -10.24 13.21
CA GLU A 429 -20.22 -10.05 12.07
C GLU A 429 -18.78 -9.77 12.51
N LEU A 430 -18.61 -8.96 13.56
CA LEU A 430 -17.29 -8.65 14.11
C LEU A 430 -16.65 -9.90 14.74
N ASP A 431 -17.39 -10.64 15.54
CA ASP A 431 -16.88 -11.84 16.21
C ASP A 431 -16.58 -12.98 15.21
N ALA A 432 -17.28 -13.06 14.09
CA ALA A 432 -16.98 -14.01 13.03
C ALA A 432 -15.54 -13.86 12.49
N GLN A 433 -14.95 -12.66 12.52
CA GLN A 433 -13.54 -12.43 12.11
C GLN A 433 -12.51 -13.06 13.06
N ARG A 434 -12.92 -13.55 14.24
CA ARG A 434 -12.02 -14.28 15.15
C ARG A 434 -11.77 -15.71 14.67
N ASP A 435 -12.68 -16.25 13.85
CA ASP A 435 -12.55 -17.56 13.24
C ASP A 435 -11.61 -17.49 12.01
N PRO A 436 -10.50 -18.27 11.99
CA PRO A 436 -9.62 -18.34 10.82
C PRO A 436 -10.37 -18.75 9.53
N GLU A 437 -11.41 -19.58 9.64
CA GLU A 437 -12.20 -20.03 8.48
C GLU A 437 -12.96 -18.87 7.81
N TRP A 438 -13.27 -17.80 8.53
CA TRP A 438 -13.86 -16.60 7.95
C TRP A 438 -12.90 -15.98 6.91
N TRP A 439 -11.62 -15.86 7.24
CA TRP A 439 -10.60 -15.33 6.36
C TRP A 439 -10.34 -16.27 5.18
N LEU A 440 -10.25 -17.58 5.41
CA LEU A 440 -10.05 -18.57 4.36
C LEU A 440 -11.19 -18.54 3.31
N ARG A 441 -12.44 -18.41 3.74
CA ARG A 441 -13.58 -18.26 2.82
C ARG A 441 -13.43 -17.02 1.94
N HIS A 442 -13.03 -15.87 2.50
CA HIS A 442 -12.82 -14.65 1.74
C HIS A 442 -11.62 -14.73 0.77
N GLN A 443 -10.59 -15.45 1.16
CA GLN A 443 -9.42 -15.71 0.30
C GLN A 443 -9.78 -16.62 -0.88
N ALA A 444 -10.58 -17.64 -0.65
CA ALA A 444 -11.00 -18.61 -1.67
C ALA A 444 -11.84 -17.99 -2.80
N LEU A 445 -12.52 -16.88 -2.56
CA LEU A 445 -13.35 -16.19 -3.56
C LEU A 445 -12.58 -15.70 -4.79
N VAL A 446 -11.26 -15.58 -4.74
CA VAL A 446 -10.43 -15.16 -5.89
C VAL A 446 -10.71 -16.01 -7.12
N SER A 447 -10.77 -17.34 -6.96
CA SER A 447 -11.02 -18.25 -8.08
C SER A 447 -12.42 -18.09 -8.68
N GLU A 448 -13.43 -17.82 -7.86
CA GLU A 448 -14.79 -17.56 -8.33
C GLU A 448 -14.87 -16.22 -9.09
N ILE A 449 -14.22 -15.17 -8.58
CA ILE A 449 -14.17 -13.86 -9.22
C ILE A 449 -13.50 -13.96 -10.59
N ASP A 450 -12.35 -14.65 -10.68
CA ASP A 450 -11.65 -14.87 -11.93
C ASP A 450 -12.50 -15.64 -12.94
N ALA A 451 -13.19 -16.70 -12.50
CA ALA A 451 -14.09 -17.48 -13.36
C ALA A 451 -15.27 -16.62 -13.88
N LYS A 452 -15.89 -15.80 -13.03
CA LYS A 452 -16.96 -14.87 -13.42
C LYS A 452 -16.46 -13.83 -14.43
N LEU A 453 -15.26 -13.28 -14.24
CA LEU A 453 -14.68 -12.31 -15.17
C LEU A 453 -14.41 -12.94 -16.55
N LEU A 454 -13.84 -14.13 -16.57
CA LEU A 454 -13.59 -14.86 -17.83
C LEU A 454 -14.88 -15.20 -18.58
N ALA A 455 -15.93 -15.61 -17.86
CA ALA A 455 -17.25 -15.83 -18.46
C ALA A 455 -17.83 -14.54 -19.06
N ALA A 456 -17.77 -13.42 -18.31
CA ALA A 456 -18.24 -12.13 -18.80
C ALA A 456 -17.45 -11.64 -20.04
N ARG A 457 -16.14 -11.89 -20.10
CA ARG A 457 -15.33 -11.58 -21.30
C ARG A 457 -15.74 -12.39 -22.51
N ALA A 458 -16.11 -13.66 -22.35
CA ALA A 458 -16.50 -14.55 -23.43
C ALA A 458 -17.85 -14.14 -24.08
N GLU A 459 -18.68 -13.39 -23.36
CA GLU A 459 -19.96 -12.85 -23.87
C GLU A 459 -19.80 -11.56 -24.68
N LEU A 460 -18.59 -10.95 -24.70
CA LEU A 460 -18.31 -9.76 -25.47
C LEU A 460 -18.26 -10.07 -26.98
N PRO A 461 -18.88 -9.26 -27.85
CA PRO A 461 -18.66 -9.37 -29.27
C PRO A 461 -17.16 -9.14 -29.60
N ALA A 462 -16.63 -10.00 -30.47
CA ALA A 462 -15.24 -9.96 -30.93
C ALA A 462 -14.86 -8.60 -31.59
#